data_6d029e353bad91355cbf3e34618bb516
#
_entry.id   6d029e353bad91355cbf3e34618bb516
#
_cell.length_a   1.000
_cell.length_b   1.000
_cell.length_c   1.000
_cell.angle_alpha   90.00
_cell.angle_beta   90.00
_cell.angle_gamma   90.00
#
_symmetry.space_group_name_H-M   'P 1'
#
loop_
_entity.id
_entity.type
_entity.pdbx_description
1 polymer ?
#
loop_
_entity_poly.entity_id
_entity_poly.type
_entity_poly.pdbx_seq_one_letter_code
_entity_poly.pdbx_strand_id
1 'polypeptide(L)'
;MSSQHELNIPVEHPISGDINHINKLSEDIGALYLSDDYSDVTLIVDGQRFNSHKIILAARSQYFRALLFGGLKESTQHEIELKDANLTGFKGLLEYIYTGRMSLTNLSEEVLLDILRLAHLYGFSELEVSISDYLREVLNIKNVCLIFGTAILYRLEYLTKVCHEYTDGYAREVIQHESFLQLSADALNELVSRDCFYAPEIDIFLAVRAWVNANPDTDSKTILGKYKNKVRLNLISITDLLNVVRPTGLISPEAILDAIAVKTETRDSDLNYRGRRLIDVNVAQPIHGAEVLQGEMRSYLLDGDTNNYDMERGYTRHTITESREYCILVKLGTQYIINHIKMLLWDKDMRSYSYYLEVSINQKNWVRVIDYTQHFCRSWQYLYFEPRIILYIRIVGTHNTVNKVFHLVSFEAYYTNHTEKIYKGFIIPTRNIATMDRSATVVEGVCRSRNALLNGDTSNYNWDSGYTCHQVGSGSILIQLGQPYIIDSMRLLLWDCDDRSYSYRVEVSGNYRSWVLVADKTRNDCRSWQIIRFKPSHAIVFIRIIGTHNTANEVFHCVHFECPAQTNDEPLGPLKKEVQECLSRYHPDGICLPKEIAVGAVNTDQEKVNSTDIYWL
;
A
#
# COMPACT_ATOMS: atom_id res chain seq x y z
N MET A 1 -21.87 -0.65 -65.61
CA MET A 1 -20.44 -0.82 -65.94
C MET A 1 -19.75 0.51 -65.76
N SER A 2 -19.15 0.74 -64.63
CA SER A 2 -18.15 1.78 -64.41
C SER A 2 -17.26 1.29 -63.25
N SER A 3 -16.08 0.85 -63.66
CA SER A 3 -14.99 0.41 -62.84
C SER A 3 -14.39 1.58 -62.07
N GLN A 4 -14.43 1.52 -60.74
CA GLN A 4 -13.64 2.40 -59.87
C GLN A 4 -12.24 1.79 -59.76
N HIS A 5 -11.25 2.48 -60.31
CA HIS A 5 -9.84 2.26 -60.00
C HIS A 5 -9.54 2.89 -58.63
N GLU A 6 -9.32 2.08 -57.60
CA GLU A 6 -8.67 2.54 -56.39
C GLU A 6 -7.18 2.81 -56.66
N LEU A 7 -6.82 4.08 -56.60
CA LEU A 7 -5.43 4.53 -56.59
C LEU A 7 -4.80 4.17 -55.24
N ASN A 8 -3.95 3.15 -55.25
CA ASN A 8 -3.01 2.89 -54.14
C ASN A 8 -2.03 4.06 -54.06
N ILE A 9 -2.25 4.96 -53.10
CA ILE A 9 -1.28 5.99 -52.71
C ILE A 9 -0.23 5.28 -51.84
N PRO A 10 1.07 5.28 -52.20
CA PRO A 10 2.13 4.77 -51.32
C PRO A 10 2.16 5.66 -50.06
N VAL A 11 2.06 5.05 -48.90
CA VAL A 11 2.33 5.73 -47.60
C VAL A 11 3.81 6.09 -47.63
N GLU A 12 4.13 7.34 -47.83
CA GLU A 12 5.47 7.90 -47.66
C GLU A 12 5.84 7.76 -46.17
N HIS A 13 6.68 6.77 -45.85
CA HIS A 13 7.36 6.75 -44.58
C HIS A 13 8.32 7.93 -44.51
N PRO A 14 8.30 8.74 -43.43
CA PRO A 14 9.28 9.80 -43.26
C PRO A 14 10.68 9.19 -43.34
N ILE A 15 11.52 9.70 -44.23
CA ILE A 15 12.91 9.27 -44.35
C ILE A 15 13.64 9.75 -43.10
N SER A 16 13.68 8.91 -42.06
CA SER A 16 14.59 9.10 -40.93
C SER A 16 15.99 8.79 -41.47
N GLY A 17 16.98 9.64 -41.21
CA GLY A 17 18.36 9.38 -41.59
C GLY A 17 18.98 8.16 -40.94
N ASP A 18 18.24 7.43 -40.09
CA ASP A 18 18.66 6.26 -39.35
C ASP A 18 18.30 4.96 -40.07
N ILE A 19 19.28 4.13 -40.32
CA ILE A 19 19.11 2.78 -40.88
C ILE A 19 18.91 1.79 -39.71
N ASN A 20 17.77 1.08 -39.71
CA ASN A 20 17.47 0.08 -38.68
C ASN A 20 17.17 -1.29 -39.32
N HIS A 21 18.12 -2.21 -39.22
CA HIS A 21 18.02 -3.59 -39.69
C HIS A 21 18.10 -4.61 -38.54
N ILE A 22 17.65 -4.24 -37.32
CA ILE A 22 17.69 -5.11 -36.14
C ILE A 22 16.97 -6.44 -36.40
N ASN A 23 15.83 -6.43 -37.08
CA ASN A 23 15.09 -7.65 -37.40
C ASN A 23 15.91 -8.59 -38.27
N LYS A 24 16.62 -8.07 -39.29
CA LYS A 24 17.46 -8.91 -40.17
C LYS A 24 18.65 -9.50 -39.40
N LEU A 25 19.31 -8.72 -38.54
CA LEU A 25 20.36 -9.20 -37.65
C LEU A 25 19.87 -10.31 -36.73
N SER A 26 18.67 -10.16 -36.15
CA SER A 26 18.04 -11.18 -35.30
C SER A 26 17.72 -12.48 -36.07
N GLU A 27 17.28 -12.35 -37.34
CA GLU A 27 17.05 -13.51 -38.22
C GLU A 27 18.35 -14.24 -38.55
N ASP A 28 19.42 -13.53 -38.89
CA ASP A 28 20.71 -14.11 -39.26
C ASP A 28 21.35 -14.84 -38.06
N ILE A 29 21.26 -14.28 -36.83
CA ILE A 29 21.70 -14.96 -35.62
C ILE A 29 20.79 -16.13 -35.29
N GLY A 30 19.47 -15.97 -35.46
CA GLY A 30 18.47 -17.02 -35.22
C GLY A 30 18.67 -18.25 -36.15
N ALA A 31 19.16 -18.04 -37.37
CA ALA A 31 19.46 -19.14 -38.32
C ALA A 31 20.60 -20.05 -37.85
N LEU A 32 21.43 -19.59 -36.90
CA LEU A 32 22.49 -20.41 -36.29
C LEU A 32 21.97 -21.36 -35.19
N TYR A 33 20.70 -21.23 -34.79
CA TYR A 33 20.09 -22.16 -33.83
C TYR A 33 20.05 -23.57 -34.38
N LEU A 34 20.65 -24.52 -33.67
CA LEU A 34 20.82 -25.93 -34.06
C LEU A 34 21.58 -26.14 -35.37
N SER A 35 22.32 -25.13 -35.87
CA SER A 35 23.23 -25.27 -36.99
C SER A 35 24.62 -25.68 -36.50
N ASP A 36 25.31 -26.51 -37.31
CA ASP A 36 26.71 -26.88 -37.08
C ASP A 36 27.67 -25.80 -37.60
N ASP A 37 27.17 -24.86 -38.40
CA ASP A 37 27.99 -23.81 -38.99
C ASP A 37 28.59 -22.93 -37.91
N TYR A 38 29.91 -22.78 -37.89
CA TYR A 38 30.68 -21.96 -36.96
C TYR A 38 30.57 -22.37 -35.49
N SER A 39 30.00 -23.56 -35.17
CA SER A 39 29.88 -24.03 -33.79
C SER A 39 31.28 -24.32 -33.19
N ASP A 40 31.53 -23.88 -31.96
CA ASP A 40 32.79 -24.02 -31.24
C ASP A 40 32.62 -24.65 -29.84
N VAL A 41 31.40 -25.03 -29.48
CA VAL A 41 31.08 -25.80 -28.27
C VAL A 41 29.83 -26.66 -28.47
N THR A 42 29.85 -27.86 -27.87
CA THR A 42 28.69 -28.75 -27.81
C THR A 42 28.19 -28.84 -26.38
N LEU A 43 26.94 -28.41 -26.14
CA LEU A 43 26.27 -28.60 -24.87
C LEU A 43 25.54 -29.93 -24.85
N ILE A 44 25.66 -30.70 -23.78
CA ILE A 44 25.01 -32.02 -23.62
C ILE A 44 23.96 -31.89 -22.50
N VAL A 45 22.70 -32.18 -22.83
CA VAL A 45 21.57 -32.16 -21.89
C VAL A 45 20.80 -33.49 -22.07
N ASP A 46 20.64 -34.24 -20.99
CA ASP A 46 19.99 -35.56 -20.99
C ASP A 46 20.52 -36.46 -22.10
N GLY A 47 21.84 -36.42 -22.39
CA GLY A 47 22.49 -37.18 -23.41
C GLY A 47 22.31 -36.65 -24.84
N GLN A 48 21.47 -35.64 -25.07
CA GLN A 48 21.33 -35.00 -26.37
C GLN A 48 22.38 -33.89 -26.55
N ARG A 49 22.94 -33.80 -27.75
CA ARG A 49 24.00 -32.88 -28.15
C ARG A 49 23.40 -31.66 -28.85
N PHE A 50 23.85 -30.45 -28.44
CA PHE A 50 23.46 -29.18 -29.01
C PHE A 50 24.71 -28.42 -29.44
N ASN A 51 24.98 -28.40 -30.73
CA ASN A 51 26.07 -27.61 -31.28
C ASN A 51 25.72 -26.12 -31.12
N SER A 52 26.63 -25.36 -30.54
CA SER A 52 26.37 -24.00 -30.06
C SER A 52 27.59 -23.10 -30.25
N HIS A 53 27.41 -21.79 -30.00
CA HIS A 53 28.41 -20.76 -30.24
C HIS A 53 28.76 -20.07 -28.94
N LYS A 54 30.01 -20.21 -28.45
CA LYS A 54 30.48 -19.62 -27.18
C LYS A 54 30.20 -18.14 -27.10
N ILE A 55 30.43 -17.40 -28.19
CA ILE A 55 30.23 -15.93 -28.21
C ILE A 55 28.76 -15.54 -28.03
N ILE A 56 27.83 -16.25 -28.65
CA ILE A 56 26.39 -15.97 -28.53
C ILE A 56 25.93 -16.27 -27.11
N LEU A 57 26.28 -17.44 -26.58
CA LEU A 57 25.94 -17.86 -25.22
C LEU A 57 26.48 -16.86 -24.19
N ALA A 58 27.76 -16.49 -24.31
CA ALA A 58 28.41 -15.54 -23.38
C ALA A 58 27.91 -14.09 -23.52
N ALA A 59 27.52 -13.68 -24.73
CA ALA A 59 26.91 -12.35 -24.93
C ALA A 59 25.53 -12.23 -24.30
N ARG A 60 24.76 -13.33 -24.26
CA ARG A 60 23.37 -13.37 -23.76
C ARG A 60 23.27 -13.69 -22.28
N SER A 61 24.27 -14.36 -21.67
CA SER A 61 24.23 -14.81 -20.28
C SER A 61 25.56 -14.63 -19.57
N GLN A 62 25.54 -14.01 -18.39
CA GLN A 62 26.72 -13.90 -17.52
C GLN A 62 27.17 -15.26 -16.99
N TYR A 63 26.24 -16.19 -16.76
CA TYR A 63 26.55 -17.57 -16.39
C TYR A 63 27.38 -18.25 -17.48
N PHE A 64 26.91 -18.26 -18.74
CA PHE A 64 27.65 -18.84 -19.85
C PHE A 64 28.96 -18.09 -20.14
N ARG A 65 29.01 -16.79 -19.93
CA ARG A 65 30.27 -16.03 -20.01
C ARG A 65 31.30 -16.55 -19.00
N ALA A 66 30.88 -16.72 -17.73
CA ALA A 66 31.77 -17.24 -16.71
C ALA A 66 32.19 -18.69 -16.99
N LEU A 67 31.25 -19.53 -17.41
CA LEU A 67 31.49 -20.94 -17.73
C LEU A 67 32.47 -21.10 -18.90
N LEU A 68 32.27 -20.34 -19.99
CA LEU A 68 32.99 -20.51 -21.25
C LEU A 68 34.29 -19.71 -21.38
N PHE A 69 34.41 -18.58 -20.62
CA PHE A 69 35.54 -17.63 -20.69
C PHE A 69 36.13 -17.27 -19.33
N GLY A 70 35.56 -17.77 -18.23
CA GLY A 70 36.00 -17.41 -16.86
C GLY A 70 37.21 -18.18 -16.34
N GLY A 71 37.90 -18.99 -17.18
CA GLY A 71 39.07 -19.78 -16.77
C GLY A 71 38.73 -21.05 -15.98
N LEU A 72 37.46 -21.45 -15.94
CA LEU A 72 37.01 -22.72 -15.39
C LEU A 72 37.47 -23.89 -16.27
N LYS A 73 37.41 -25.12 -15.75
CA LYS A 73 37.79 -26.34 -16.48
C LYS A 73 37.00 -26.47 -17.77
N GLU A 74 35.74 -26.09 -17.75
CA GLU A 74 34.80 -26.13 -18.87
C GLU A 74 35.20 -25.17 -20.01
N SER A 75 35.91 -24.08 -19.71
CA SER A 75 36.34 -23.11 -20.74
C SER A 75 37.25 -23.72 -21.82
N THR A 76 37.99 -24.75 -21.48
CA THR A 76 38.89 -25.48 -22.38
C THR A 76 38.28 -26.71 -23.05
N GLN A 77 37.05 -27.09 -22.65
CA GLN A 77 36.35 -28.25 -23.19
C GLN A 77 35.56 -27.88 -24.44
N HIS A 78 35.48 -28.82 -25.39
CA HIS A 78 34.59 -28.72 -26.55
C HIS A 78 33.19 -29.26 -26.27
N GLU A 79 33.05 -30.14 -25.28
CA GLU A 79 31.79 -30.74 -24.85
C GLU A 79 31.56 -30.44 -23.38
N ILE A 80 30.39 -29.91 -23.05
CA ILE A 80 30.03 -29.51 -21.71
C ILE A 80 28.67 -30.13 -21.37
N GLU A 81 28.62 -30.94 -20.31
CA GLU A 81 27.38 -31.52 -19.79
C GLU A 81 26.69 -30.58 -18.80
N LEU A 82 25.42 -30.23 -19.06
CA LEU A 82 24.57 -29.41 -18.19
C LEU A 82 23.65 -30.36 -17.41
N LYS A 83 24.06 -30.70 -16.18
CA LYS A 83 23.40 -31.75 -15.36
C LYS A 83 22.06 -31.34 -14.79
N ASP A 84 21.82 -30.02 -14.61
CA ASP A 84 20.64 -29.48 -13.97
C ASP A 84 19.58 -28.98 -14.98
N ALA A 85 19.68 -29.35 -16.25
CA ALA A 85 18.77 -28.94 -17.30
C ALA A 85 17.99 -30.12 -17.85
N ASN A 86 16.67 -30.00 -17.99
CA ASN A 86 15.89 -30.95 -18.75
C ASN A 86 15.88 -30.60 -20.25
N LEU A 87 15.64 -31.59 -21.07
CA LEU A 87 15.73 -31.47 -22.52
C LEU A 87 14.75 -30.47 -23.11
N THR A 88 13.49 -30.50 -22.68
CA THR A 88 12.41 -29.68 -23.27
C THR A 88 12.56 -28.23 -22.90
N GLY A 89 12.78 -27.92 -21.61
CA GLY A 89 13.01 -26.56 -21.13
C GLY A 89 14.28 -25.95 -21.73
N PHE A 90 15.36 -26.76 -21.84
CA PHE A 90 16.61 -26.28 -22.43
C PHE A 90 16.48 -25.93 -23.91
N LYS A 91 15.76 -26.74 -24.72
CA LYS A 91 15.49 -26.42 -26.12
C LYS A 91 14.79 -25.07 -26.28
N GLY A 92 13.73 -24.82 -25.49
CA GLY A 92 13.03 -23.56 -25.53
C GLY A 92 13.91 -22.38 -25.10
N LEU A 93 14.72 -22.55 -24.05
CA LEU A 93 15.67 -21.51 -23.62
C LEU A 93 16.76 -21.27 -24.67
N LEU A 94 17.31 -22.33 -25.28
CA LEU A 94 18.35 -22.20 -26.31
C LEU A 94 17.80 -21.45 -27.54
N GLU A 95 16.57 -21.78 -27.98
CA GLU A 95 15.88 -21.04 -29.04
C GLU A 95 15.75 -19.57 -28.72
N TYR A 96 15.33 -19.24 -27.49
CA TYR A 96 15.25 -17.84 -27.02
C TYR A 96 16.62 -17.15 -27.03
N ILE A 97 17.69 -17.83 -26.65
CA ILE A 97 19.05 -17.26 -26.64
C ILE A 97 19.44 -16.77 -28.04
N TYR A 98 19.11 -17.56 -29.09
CA TYR A 98 19.46 -17.25 -30.48
C TYR A 98 18.48 -16.26 -31.13
N THR A 99 17.20 -16.39 -30.87
CA THR A 99 16.15 -15.67 -31.59
C THR A 99 15.67 -14.41 -30.85
N GLY A 100 15.87 -14.37 -29.54
CA GLY A 100 15.27 -13.33 -28.67
C GLY A 100 13.74 -13.39 -28.59
N ARG A 101 13.11 -14.47 -29.09
CA ARG A 101 11.66 -14.62 -29.16
C ARG A 101 11.24 -15.97 -28.54
N MET A 102 10.07 -15.94 -27.86
CA MET A 102 9.44 -17.14 -27.29
C MET A 102 7.93 -16.98 -27.32
N SER A 103 7.21 -18.00 -27.78
CA SER A 103 5.75 -18.05 -27.71
C SER A 103 5.31 -18.84 -26.48
N LEU A 104 4.76 -18.17 -25.47
CA LEU A 104 4.38 -18.80 -24.21
C LEU A 104 3.04 -19.55 -24.30
N THR A 105 2.14 -19.13 -25.20
CA THR A 105 0.77 -19.67 -25.33
C THR A 105 0.70 -21.12 -25.80
N ASN A 106 1.75 -21.61 -26.47
CA ASN A 106 1.80 -22.94 -27.03
C ASN A 106 2.52 -23.96 -26.12
N LEU A 107 3.02 -23.52 -24.96
CA LEU A 107 3.76 -24.34 -24.02
C LEU A 107 2.86 -24.82 -22.88
N SER A 108 3.07 -26.05 -22.41
CA SER A 108 2.41 -26.50 -21.18
C SER A 108 2.99 -25.80 -19.97
N GLU A 109 2.20 -25.72 -18.87
CA GLU A 109 2.64 -25.09 -17.62
C GLU A 109 3.94 -25.69 -17.09
N GLU A 110 4.11 -26.99 -17.17
CA GLU A 110 5.33 -27.72 -16.77
C GLU A 110 6.56 -27.27 -17.55
N VAL A 111 6.44 -27.16 -18.88
CA VAL A 111 7.54 -26.69 -19.75
C VAL A 111 7.85 -25.23 -19.47
N LEU A 112 6.84 -24.39 -19.22
CA LEU A 112 7.04 -22.98 -18.81
C LEU A 112 7.80 -22.86 -17.50
N LEU A 113 7.46 -23.70 -16.51
CA LEU A 113 8.15 -23.73 -15.22
C LEU A 113 9.59 -24.22 -15.34
N ASP A 114 9.84 -25.19 -16.23
CA ASP A 114 11.20 -25.65 -16.52
C ASP A 114 12.05 -24.57 -17.20
N ILE A 115 11.50 -23.87 -18.19
CA ILE A 115 12.17 -22.74 -18.85
C ILE A 115 12.43 -21.62 -17.83
N LEU A 116 11.47 -21.31 -16.98
CA LEU A 116 11.59 -20.29 -15.93
C LEU A 116 12.74 -20.63 -14.96
N ARG A 117 12.81 -21.89 -14.52
CA ARG A 117 13.91 -22.39 -13.70
C ARG A 117 15.27 -22.20 -14.36
N LEU A 118 15.38 -22.58 -15.63
CA LEU A 118 16.63 -22.44 -16.39
C LEU A 118 16.96 -20.97 -16.66
N ALA A 119 15.95 -20.11 -16.90
CA ALA A 119 16.13 -18.68 -17.04
C ALA A 119 16.71 -18.06 -15.75
N HIS A 120 16.19 -18.46 -14.60
CA HIS A 120 16.72 -18.06 -13.30
C HIS A 120 18.17 -18.55 -13.10
N LEU A 121 18.41 -19.86 -13.30
CA LEU A 121 19.74 -20.49 -13.11
C LEU A 121 20.81 -19.85 -13.99
N TYR A 122 20.48 -19.55 -15.25
CA TYR A 122 21.44 -19.00 -16.22
C TYR A 122 21.41 -17.47 -16.34
N GLY A 123 20.62 -16.78 -15.49
CA GLY A 123 20.63 -15.32 -15.33
C GLY A 123 19.92 -14.54 -16.44
N PHE A 124 18.81 -15.07 -16.97
CA PHE A 124 17.92 -14.37 -17.91
C PHE A 124 16.78 -13.66 -17.19
N SER A 125 17.09 -12.60 -16.43
CA SER A 125 16.13 -11.91 -15.57
C SER A 125 14.93 -11.33 -16.32
N GLU A 126 15.12 -10.81 -17.54
CA GLU A 126 14.01 -10.27 -18.35
C GLU A 126 13.04 -11.39 -18.79
N LEU A 127 13.55 -12.56 -19.14
CA LEU A 127 12.75 -13.73 -19.49
C LEU A 127 12.01 -14.27 -18.25
N GLU A 128 12.68 -14.30 -17.10
CA GLU A 128 12.07 -14.68 -15.81
C GLU A 128 10.86 -13.79 -15.47
N VAL A 129 11.01 -12.47 -15.59
CA VAL A 129 9.91 -11.51 -15.36
C VAL A 129 8.78 -11.73 -16.37
N SER A 130 9.11 -11.86 -17.66
CA SER A 130 8.09 -12.04 -18.72
C SER A 130 7.29 -13.33 -18.57
N ILE A 131 7.94 -14.44 -18.20
CA ILE A 131 7.24 -15.71 -17.94
C ILE A 131 6.41 -15.60 -16.65
N SER A 132 6.93 -14.96 -15.62
CA SER A 132 6.18 -14.75 -14.36
C SER A 132 4.96 -13.88 -14.56
N ASP A 133 5.04 -12.82 -15.38
CA ASP A 133 3.89 -12.00 -15.75
C ASP A 133 2.84 -12.78 -16.54
N TYR A 134 3.27 -13.61 -17.49
CA TYR A 134 2.35 -14.50 -18.21
C TYR A 134 1.68 -15.50 -17.26
N LEU A 135 2.44 -16.14 -16.37
CA LEU A 135 1.89 -17.05 -15.36
C LEU A 135 0.90 -16.36 -14.43
N ARG A 136 1.10 -15.08 -14.09
CA ARG A 136 0.12 -14.29 -13.32
C ARG A 136 -1.23 -14.20 -14.01
N GLU A 137 -1.25 -13.97 -15.33
CA GLU A 137 -2.49 -13.84 -16.11
C GLU A 137 -3.25 -15.19 -16.25
N VAL A 138 -2.54 -16.31 -16.22
CA VAL A 138 -3.14 -17.66 -16.36
C VAL A 138 -3.34 -18.38 -15.03
N LEU A 139 -3.01 -17.74 -13.89
CA LEU A 139 -3.21 -18.32 -12.56
C LEU A 139 -4.66 -18.67 -12.32
N ASN A 140 -4.87 -19.86 -11.81
CA ASN A 140 -6.17 -20.36 -11.40
C ASN A 140 -6.03 -21.36 -10.23
N ILE A 141 -7.14 -21.81 -9.66
CA ILE A 141 -7.15 -22.71 -8.51
C ILE A 141 -6.46 -24.05 -8.80
N LYS A 142 -6.46 -24.51 -10.06
CA LYS A 142 -5.88 -25.80 -10.43
C LYS A 142 -4.35 -25.78 -10.49
N ASN A 143 -3.77 -24.64 -10.93
CA ASN A 143 -2.33 -24.53 -11.18
C ASN A 143 -1.54 -23.76 -10.12
N VAL A 144 -2.19 -22.93 -9.30
CA VAL A 144 -1.49 -22.07 -8.35
C VAL A 144 -0.60 -22.84 -7.37
N CYS A 145 -1.00 -24.02 -6.90
CA CYS A 145 -0.20 -24.84 -5.99
C CYS A 145 1.07 -25.39 -6.64
N LEU A 146 0.99 -25.81 -7.91
CA LEU A 146 2.15 -26.27 -8.68
C LEU A 146 3.14 -25.12 -8.93
N ILE A 147 2.62 -23.99 -9.41
CA ILE A 147 3.43 -22.78 -9.68
C ILE A 147 4.08 -22.28 -8.40
N PHE A 148 3.32 -22.20 -7.30
CA PHE A 148 3.83 -21.79 -6.00
C PHE A 148 4.91 -22.73 -5.45
N GLY A 149 4.69 -24.05 -5.54
CA GLY A 149 5.68 -25.06 -5.15
C GLY A 149 7.01 -24.89 -5.90
N THR A 150 6.94 -24.63 -7.19
CA THR A 150 8.12 -24.36 -8.04
C THR A 150 8.79 -23.04 -7.65
N ALA A 151 8.01 -21.99 -7.41
CA ALA A 151 8.52 -20.69 -7.01
C ALA A 151 9.29 -20.76 -5.67
N ILE A 152 8.77 -21.49 -4.69
CA ILE A 152 9.44 -21.72 -3.40
C ILE A 152 10.71 -22.56 -3.57
N LEU A 153 10.63 -23.66 -4.34
CA LEU A 153 11.77 -24.56 -4.56
C LEU A 153 12.97 -23.84 -5.17
N TYR A 154 12.72 -22.98 -6.15
CA TYR A 154 13.78 -22.27 -6.89
C TYR A 154 14.00 -20.83 -6.40
N ARG A 155 13.33 -20.41 -5.30
CA ARG A 155 13.45 -19.07 -4.69
C ARG A 155 13.17 -17.93 -5.67
N LEU A 156 12.16 -18.09 -6.51
CA LEU A 156 11.71 -17.09 -7.47
C LEU A 156 10.85 -16.04 -6.75
N GLU A 157 11.50 -15.00 -6.21
CA GLU A 157 10.85 -14.03 -5.31
C GLU A 157 9.64 -13.34 -5.95
N TYR A 158 9.77 -12.93 -7.22
CA TYR A 158 8.68 -12.25 -7.91
C TYR A 158 7.47 -13.17 -8.12
N LEU A 159 7.68 -14.40 -8.61
CA LEU A 159 6.60 -15.38 -8.82
C LEU A 159 5.97 -15.82 -7.48
N THR A 160 6.77 -15.97 -6.44
CA THR A 160 6.28 -16.26 -5.08
C THR A 160 5.31 -15.17 -4.63
N LYS A 161 5.64 -13.89 -4.84
CA LYS A 161 4.76 -12.76 -4.51
C LYS A 161 3.45 -12.82 -5.31
N VAL A 162 3.52 -13.10 -6.61
CA VAL A 162 2.34 -13.24 -7.47
C VAL A 162 1.41 -14.36 -6.97
N CYS A 163 1.98 -15.54 -6.63
CA CYS A 163 1.21 -16.65 -6.07
C CYS A 163 0.60 -16.32 -4.70
N HIS A 164 1.32 -15.57 -3.87
CA HIS A 164 0.79 -15.08 -2.59
C HIS A 164 -0.42 -14.16 -2.79
N GLU A 165 -0.35 -13.21 -3.71
CA GLU A 165 -1.47 -12.29 -4.00
C GLU A 165 -2.71 -13.06 -4.45
N TYR A 166 -2.54 -14.07 -5.30
CA TYR A 166 -3.63 -14.94 -5.72
C TYR A 166 -4.21 -15.76 -4.57
N THR A 167 -3.35 -16.46 -3.81
CA THR A 167 -3.80 -17.32 -2.70
C THR A 167 -4.39 -16.53 -1.54
N ASP A 168 -3.96 -15.29 -1.29
CA ASP A 168 -4.59 -14.39 -0.31
C ASP A 168 -6.05 -14.05 -0.71
N GLY A 169 -6.33 -13.96 -2.02
CA GLY A 169 -7.69 -13.71 -2.54
C GLY A 169 -8.62 -14.94 -2.50
N TYR A 170 -8.07 -16.14 -2.69
CA TYR A 170 -8.82 -17.38 -2.92
C TYR A 170 -8.44 -18.52 -1.95
N ALA A 171 -8.01 -18.20 -0.73
CA ALA A 171 -7.47 -19.16 0.23
C ALA A 171 -8.43 -20.33 0.52
N ARG A 172 -9.74 -20.05 0.65
CA ARG A 172 -10.75 -21.05 0.96
C ARG A 172 -10.92 -22.05 -0.18
N GLU A 173 -10.94 -21.56 -1.41
CA GLU A 173 -11.06 -22.39 -2.62
C GLU A 173 -9.79 -23.21 -2.83
N VAL A 174 -8.62 -22.64 -2.59
CA VAL A 174 -7.32 -23.31 -2.74
C VAL A 174 -7.18 -24.48 -1.78
N ILE A 175 -7.56 -24.34 -0.48
CA ILE A 175 -7.46 -25.45 0.49
C ILE A 175 -8.44 -26.59 0.22
N GLN A 176 -9.49 -26.36 -0.56
CA GLN A 176 -10.49 -27.37 -0.95
C GLN A 176 -10.14 -28.09 -2.25
N HIS A 177 -9.20 -27.57 -3.03
CA HIS A 177 -8.81 -28.16 -4.32
C HIS A 177 -7.76 -29.25 -4.14
N GLU A 178 -7.83 -30.30 -4.96
CA GLU A 178 -6.91 -31.45 -4.91
C GLU A 178 -5.43 -31.08 -5.10
N SER A 179 -5.13 -30.01 -5.87
CA SER A 179 -3.77 -29.52 -6.07
C SER A 179 -3.07 -29.10 -4.76
N PHE A 180 -3.84 -28.74 -3.72
CA PHE A 180 -3.29 -28.41 -2.40
C PHE A 180 -2.51 -29.59 -1.79
N LEU A 181 -2.93 -30.83 -2.06
CA LEU A 181 -2.28 -32.05 -1.56
C LEU A 181 -0.90 -32.30 -2.21
N GLN A 182 -0.60 -31.65 -3.33
CA GLN A 182 0.66 -31.77 -4.06
C GLN A 182 1.73 -30.75 -3.61
N LEU A 183 1.40 -29.83 -2.72
CA LEU A 183 2.37 -28.86 -2.20
C LEU A 183 3.55 -29.57 -1.53
N SER A 184 4.76 -29.04 -1.70
CA SER A 184 5.90 -29.45 -0.89
C SER A 184 5.70 -29.02 0.58
N ALA A 185 6.40 -29.68 1.51
CA ALA A 185 6.32 -29.31 2.94
C ALA A 185 6.70 -27.85 3.19
N ASP A 186 7.70 -27.32 2.47
CA ASP A 186 8.14 -25.93 2.62
C ASP A 186 7.11 -24.97 2.04
N ALA A 187 6.53 -25.25 0.88
CA ALA A 187 5.47 -24.44 0.30
C ALA A 187 4.20 -24.43 1.17
N LEU A 188 3.79 -25.59 1.71
CA LEU A 188 2.68 -25.66 2.64
C LEU A 188 2.96 -24.83 3.92
N ASN A 189 4.17 -24.96 4.48
CA ASN A 189 4.56 -24.20 5.66
C ASN A 189 4.53 -22.69 5.41
N GLU A 190 5.07 -22.24 4.30
CA GLU A 190 5.06 -20.83 3.89
C GLU A 190 3.61 -20.32 3.80
N LEU A 191 2.75 -21.03 3.07
CA LEU A 191 1.36 -20.65 2.84
C LEU A 191 0.56 -20.55 4.14
N VAL A 192 0.61 -21.58 4.98
CA VAL A 192 -0.18 -21.66 6.24
C VAL A 192 0.35 -20.69 7.31
N SER A 193 1.62 -20.26 7.22
CA SER A 193 2.19 -19.29 8.17
C SER A 193 1.65 -17.88 8.01
N ARG A 194 1.13 -17.52 6.84
CA ARG A 194 0.77 -16.15 6.46
C ARG A 194 -0.53 -15.70 7.11
N ASP A 195 -0.54 -14.47 7.63
CA ASP A 195 -1.73 -13.84 8.20
C ASP A 195 -2.79 -13.52 7.12
N CYS A 196 -2.34 -13.34 5.88
CA CYS A 196 -3.20 -13.02 4.74
C CYS A 196 -3.89 -14.25 4.13
N PHE A 197 -3.41 -15.45 4.39
CA PHE A 197 -4.03 -16.70 3.94
C PHE A 197 -5.28 -16.99 4.76
N TYR A 198 -6.39 -16.35 4.37
CA TYR A 198 -7.63 -16.31 5.14
C TYR A 198 -8.61 -17.42 4.74
N ALA A 199 -8.77 -18.37 5.65
CA ALA A 199 -9.89 -19.31 5.69
C ALA A 199 -10.24 -19.58 7.17
N PRO A 200 -11.44 -20.14 7.49
CA PRO A 200 -11.72 -20.62 8.83
C PRO A 200 -10.63 -21.56 9.31
N GLU A 201 -10.13 -21.37 10.54
CA GLU A 201 -8.95 -22.11 11.02
C GLU A 201 -9.20 -23.62 11.12
N ILE A 202 -10.46 -24.03 11.32
CA ILE A 202 -10.86 -25.44 11.26
C ILE A 202 -10.69 -26.01 9.85
N ASP A 203 -11.04 -25.24 8.79
CA ASP A 203 -10.89 -25.69 7.42
C ASP A 203 -9.41 -25.83 7.04
N ILE A 204 -8.56 -24.90 7.51
CA ILE A 204 -7.10 -24.97 7.35
C ILE A 204 -6.56 -26.21 8.04
N PHE A 205 -7.00 -26.51 9.28
CA PHE A 205 -6.60 -27.71 10.00
C PHE A 205 -6.97 -28.99 9.23
N LEU A 206 -8.20 -29.06 8.71
CA LEU A 206 -8.67 -30.20 7.95
C LEU A 206 -7.89 -30.40 6.63
N ALA A 207 -7.55 -29.31 5.93
CA ALA A 207 -6.73 -29.35 4.72
C ALA A 207 -5.30 -29.82 5.02
N VAL A 208 -4.66 -29.33 6.08
CA VAL A 208 -3.33 -29.80 6.54
C VAL A 208 -3.39 -31.28 6.91
N ARG A 209 -4.44 -31.73 7.59
CA ARG A 209 -4.65 -33.15 7.90
C ARG A 209 -4.75 -34.00 6.64
N ALA A 210 -5.53 -33.55 5.63
CA ALA A 210 -5.67 -34.24 4.36
C ALA A 210 -4.33 -34.34 3.63
N TRP A 211 -3.54 -33.24 3.64
CA TRP A 211 -2.20 -33.21 3.08
C TRP A 211 -1.24 -34.21 3.77
N VAL A 212 -1.24 -34.28 5.11
CA VAL A 212 -0.43 -35.22 5.89
C VAL A 212 -0.79 -36.67 5.52
N ASN A 213 -2.07 -36.96 5.35
CA ASN A 213 -2.53 -38.31 4.96
C ASN A 213 -2.14 -38.68 3.53
N ALA A 214 -2.06 -37.71 2.62
CA ALA A 214 -1.66 -37.92 1.22
C ALA A 214 -0.14 -38.02 1.05
N ASN A 215 0.67 -37.56 2.03
CA ASN A 215 2.14 -37.54 1.97
C ASN A 215 2.76 -38.34 3.15
N PRO A 216 2.58 -39.66 3.22
CA PRO A 216 2.98 -40.50 4.36
C PRO A 216 4.51 -40.62 4.55
N ASP A 217 5.29 -40.46 3.48
CA ASP A 217 6.75 -40.55 3.50
C ASP A 217 7.45 -39.34 4.14
N THR A 218 6.72 -38.27 4.34
CA THR A 218 7.19 -37.14 5.11
C THR A 218 7.07 -37.47 6.60
N ASP A 219 8.16 -37.33 7.37
CA ASP A 219 8.13 -37.53 8.83
C ASP A 219 7.04 -36.65 9.45
N SER A 220 5.83 -37.23 9.53
CA SER A 220 4.61 -36.56 9.93
C SER A 220 4.68 -35.96 11.34
N LYS A 221 5.52 -36.55 12.24
CA LYS A 221 5.72 -36.03 13.59
C LYS A 221 6.61 -34.79 13.60
N THR A 222 7.67 -34.77 12.79
CA THR A 222 8.55 -33.60 12.67
C THR A 222 7.83 -32.46 11.95
N ILE A 223 7.02 -32.78 10.94
CA ILE A 223 6.22 -31.81 10.20
C ILE A 223 5.11 -31.23 11.07
N LEU A 224 4.33 -32.07 11.77
CA LEU A 224 3.30 -31.62 12.70
C LEU A 224 3.89 -30.80 13.85
N GLY A 225 5.12 -31.11 14.31
CA GLY A 225 5.86 -30.26 15.25
C GLY A 225 6.13 -28.86 14.70
N LYS A 226 6.47 -28.75 13.40
CA LYS A 226 6.63 -27.45 12.70
C LYS A 226 5.30 -26.74 12.49
N TYR A 227 4.20 -27.45 12.20
CA TYR A 227 2.86 -26.86 11.97
C TYR A 227 2.05 -26.61 13.22
N LYS A 228 2.42 -27.19 14.38
CA LYS A 228 1.74 -27.01 15.68
C LYS A 228 1.55 -25.51 16.03
N ASN A 229 2.50 -24.67 15.63
CA ASN A 229 2.45 -23.23 15.87
C ASN A 229 1.91 -22.42 14.67
N LYS A 230 1.59 -23.07 13.53
CA LYS A 230 1.14 -22.42 12.30
C LYS A 230 -0.36 -22.51 12.11
N VAL A 231 -0.97 -23.62 12.48
CA VAL A 231 -2.43 -23.71 12.65
C VAL A 231 -2.77 -23.07 14.00
N ARG A 232 -3.61 -22.04 13.96
CA ARG A 232 -3.93 -21.19 15.13
C ARG A 232 -5.05 -21.81 15.94
N LEU A 233 -4.73 -22.86 16.71
CA LEU A 233 -5.70 -23.65 17.47
C LEU A 233 -6.59 -22.79 18.39
N ASN A 234 -6.05 -21.70 18.93
CA ASN A 234 -6.78 -20.75 19.77
C ASN A 234 -7.90 -20.00 19.01
N LEU A 235 -7.92 -20.02 17.68
CA LEU A 235 -9.01 -19.46 16.87
C LEU A 235 -10.11 -20.48 16.55
N ILE A 236 -9.85 -21.76 16.68
CA ILE A 236 -10.84 -22.83 16.49
C ILE A 236 -11.85 -22.81 17.65
N SER A 237 -13.12 -23.15 17.38
CA SER A 237 -14.14 -23.25 18.43
C SER A 237 -13.78 -24.37 19.43
N ILE A 238 -14.14 -24.20 20.72
CA ILE A 238 -13.90 -25.24 21.72
C ILE A 238 -14.59 -26.55 21.31
N THR A 239 -15.78 -26.46 20.75
CA THR A 239 -16.53 -27.62 20.24
C THR A 239 -15.76 -28.35 19.15
N ASP A 240 -15.19 -27.64 18.17
CA ASP A 240 -14.42 -28.24 17.09
C ASP A 240 -13.07 -28.77 17.59
N LEU A 241 -12.42 -28.09 18.54
CA LEU A 241 -11.19 -28.59 19.18
C LEU A 241 -11.42 -29.96 19.83
N LEU A 242 -12.54 -30.13 20.54
CA LEU A 242 -12.84 -31.36 21.25
C LEU A 242 -13.39 -32.48 20.34
N ASN A 243 -14.26 -32.14 19.39
CA ASN A 243 -14.98 -33.12 18.60
C ASN A 243 -14.37 -33.40 17.22
N VAL A 244 -13.57 -32.48 16.66
CA VAL A 244 -12.97 -32.62 15.34
C VAL A 244 -11.44 -32.78 15.44
N VAL A 245 -10.76 -31.87 16.15
CA VAL A 245 -9.28 -31.85 16.23
C VAL A 245 -8.75 -32.97 17.12
N ARG A 246 -9.26 -33.09 18.34
CA ARG A 246 -8.80 -34.08 19.34
C ARG A 246 -8.85 -35.54 18.85
N PRO A 247 -9.96 -36.00 18.19
CA PRO A 247 -10.04 -37.40 17.74
C PRO A 247 -9.01 -37.78 16.68
N THR A 248 -8.41 -36.80 15.98
CA THR A 248 -7.38 -37.08 14.96
C THR A 248 -6.07 -37.60 15.55
N GLY A 249 -5.79 -37.33 16.82
CA GLY A 249 -4.51 -37.68 17.46
C GLY A 249 -3.29 -36.89 16.93
N LEU A 250 -3.50 -35.97 15.98
CA LEU A 250 -2.41 -35.18 15.37
C LEU A 250 -1.88 -34.09 16.32
N ILE A 251 -2.74 -33.55 17.16
CA ILE A 251 -2.41 -32.52 18.15
C ILE A 251 -2.50 -33.14 19.54
N SER A 252 -1.50 -32.88 20.38
CA SER A 252 -1.48 -33.41 21.75
C SER A 252 -2.60 -32.79 22.59
N PRO A 253 -3.19 -33.54 23.53
CA PRO A 253 -4.22 -33.02 24.44
C PRO A 253 -3.77 -31.75 25.18
N GLU A 254 -2.49 -31.69 25.61
CA GLU A 254 -1.91 -30.53 26.28
C GLU A 254 -1.96 -29.28 25.39
N ALA A 255 -1.59 -29.40 24.11
CA ALA A 255 -1.64 -28.26 23.16
C ALA A 255 -3.07 -27.78 22.91
N ILE A 256 -4.07 -28.67 22.96
CA ILE A 256 -5.49 -28.31 22.86
C ILE A 256 -5.92 -27.55 24.13
N LEU A 257 -5.52 -28.02 25.33
CA LEU A 257 -5.81 -27.32 26.56
C LEU A 257 -5.14 -25.96 26.64
N ASP A 258 -3.86 -25.84 26.21
CA ASP A 258 -3.14 -24.57 26.12
C ASP A 258 -3.88 -23.58 25.17
N ALA A 259 -4.37 -24.06 24.02
CA ALA A 259 -5.12 -23.25 23.07
C ALA A 259 -6.46 -22.74 23.66
N ILE A 260 -7.14 -23.59 24.45
CA ILE A 260 -8.38 -23.21 25.15
C ILE A 260 -8.05 -22.18 26.24
N ALA A 261 -6.99 -22.36 27.01
CA ALA A 261 -6.56 -21.43 28.05
C ALA A 261 -6.22 -20.06 27.42
N VAL A 262 -5.40 -20.03 26.39
CA VAL A 262 -5.08 -18.78 25.64
C VAL A 262 -6.36 -18.09 25.15
N LYS A 263 -7.30 -18.84 24.57
CA LYS A 263 -8.56 -18.27 24.08
C LYS A 263 -9.43 -17.66 25.18
N THR A 264 -9.40 -18.22 26.39
CA THR A 264 -10.24 -17.76 27.52
C THR A 264 -9.59 -16.63 28.32
N GLU A 265 -8.26 -16.59 28.38
CA GLU A 265 -7.50 -15.66 29.21
C GLU A 265 -7.00 -14.42 28.43
N THR A 266 -6.75 -14.58 27.13
CA THR A 266 -6.21 -13.52 26.29
C THR A 266 -7.36 -12.64 25.75
N ARG A 267 -7.13 -11.33 25.68
CA ARG A 267 -8.08 -10.43 24.98
C ARG A 267 -8.17 -10.82 23.51
N ASP A 268 -9.35 -10.80 22.94
CA ASP A 268 -9.54 -11.12 21.52
C ASP A 268 -8.70 -10.22 20.59
N SER A 269 -8.38 -8.99 21.01
CA SER A 269 -7.49 -8.08 20.26
C SER A 269 -6.05 -8.58 20.13
N ASP A 270 -5.63 -9.44 21.04
CA ASP A 270 -4.25 -9.92 21.16
C ASP A 270 -4.10 -11.33 20.54
N LEU A 271 -5.20 -11.91 20.07
CA LEU A 271 -5.17 -13.15 19.30
C LEU A 271 -4.69 -12.87 17.87
N ASN A 272 -3.83 -13.73 17.37
CA ASN A 272 -3.30 -13.62 16.02
C ASN A 272 -4.33 -14.12 14.99
N TYR A 273 -5.29 -13.29 14.58
CA TYR A 273 -6.28 -13.63 13.58
C TYR A 273 -5.68 -13.68 12.17
N ARG A 274 -6.44 -14.25 11.21
CA ARG A 274 -6.18 -14.12 9.78
C ARG A 274 -7.15 -13.12 9.18
N GLY A 275 -6.71 -12.40 8.16
CA GLY A 275 -7.56 -11.47 7.42
C GLY A 275 -7.30 -11.52 5.93
N ARG A 276 -8.37 -11.46 5.14
CA ARG A 276 -8.28 -11.41 3.69
C ARG A 276 -7.64 -10.09 3.27
N ARG A 277 -6.64 -10.14 2.39
CA ARG A 277 -5.96 -8.97 1.85
C ARG A 277 -6.34 -8.78 0.39
N LEU A 278 -7.02 -7.68 0.09
CA LEU A 278 -7.35 -7.24 -1.27
C LEU A 278 -6.70 -5.87 -1.49
N ILE A 279 -5.75 -5.81 -2.41
CA ILE A 279 -4.97 -4.59 -2.67
C ILE A 279 -5.82 -3.62 -3.48
N ASP A 280 -5.92 -2.36 -3.01
CA ASP A 280 -6.62 -1.24 -3.65
C ASP A 280 -8.09 -1.52 -4.02
N VAL A 281 -8.74 -2.47 -3.31
CA VAL A 281 -10.16 -2.78 -3.44
C VAL A 281 -10.92 -2.20 -2.25
N ASN A 282 -12.01 -1.47 -2.51
CA ASN A 282 -12.91 -1.02 -1.46
C ASN A 282 -13.73 -2.20 -0.93
N VAL A 283 -13.37 -2.69 0.27
CA VAL A 283 -14.05 -3.82 0.91
C VAL A 283 -15.29 -3.41 1.72
N ALA A 284 -15.54 -2.11 1.87
CA ALA A 284 -16.74 -1.56 2.50
C ALA A 284 -17.91 -1.40 1.51
N GLN A 285 -18.03 -2.29 0.54
CA GLN A 285 -19.13 -2.30 -0.43
C GLN A 285 -20.10 -3.46 -0.16
N PRO A 286 -21.40 -3.29 -0.42
CA PRO A 286 -22.39 -4.36 -0.27
C PRO A 286 -22.06 -5.63 -1.07
N ILE A 287 -21.44 -5.50 -2.24
CA ILE A 287 -20.98 -6.64 -3.06
C ILE A 287 -19.96 -7.53 -2.33
N HIS A 288 -19.19 -6.96 -1.39
CA HIS A 288 -18.26 -7.67 -0.52
C HIS A 288 -18.90 -8.09 0.82
N GLY A 289 -20.22 -7.92 0.96
CA GLY A 289 -20.97 -8.26 2.17
C GLY A 289 -20.89 -7.24 3.30
N ALA A 290 -20.44 -6.02 3.01
CA ALA A 290 -20.42 -4.94 4.01
C ALA A 290 -21.84 -4.40 4.27
N GLU A 291 -22.12 -4.08 5.52
CA GLU A 291 -23.40 -3.55 5.99
C GLU A 291 -23.24 -2.49 7.09
N VAL A 292 -24.15 -1.54 7.16
CA VAL A 292 -24.21 -0.54 8.23
C VAL A 292 -25.14 -1.03 9.34
N LEU A 293 -24.60 -1.33 10.52
CA LEU A 293 -25.35 -1.88 11.64
C LEU A 293 -26.01 -0.79 12.48
N GLN A 294 -25.35 0.37 12.67
CA GLN A 294 -25.84 1.50 13.47
C GLN A 294 -25.67 2.82 12.71
N GLY A 295 -26.54 3.78 13.00
CA GLY A 295 -26.68 5.08 12.35
C GLY A 295 -28.09 5.29 11.82
N GLU A 296 -28.48 6.52 11.59
CA GLU A 296 -29.73 6.88 10.91
C GLU A 296 -29.47 7.02 9.41
N MET A 297 -30.44 6.69 8.55
CA MET A 297 -30.34 6.76 7.08
C MET A 297 -29.21 5.89 6.50
N ARG A 298 -29.11 4.65 6.97
CA ARG A 298 -27.97 3.72 6.73
C ARG A 298 -27.71 3.38 5.26
N SER A 299 -28.74 3.46 4.42
CA SER A 299 -28.67 3.05 3.00
C SER A 299 -27.76 3.92 2.14
N TYR A 300 -27.46 5.14 2.59
CA TYR A 300 -26.65 6.07 1.81
C TYR A 300 -25.13 5.91 2.00
N LEU A 301 -24.67 5.28 3.09
CA LEU A 301 -23.25 5.29 3.44
C LEU A 301 -22.36 4.51 2.48
N LEU A 302 -22.85 3.37 1.99
CA LEU A 302 -22.08 2.40 1.19
C LEU A 302 -22.63 2.27 -0.24
N ASP A 303 -23.48 3.19 -0.69
CA ASP A 303 -24.08 3.18 -2.04
C ASP A 303 -23.11 3.68 -3.12
N GLY A 304 -21.99 4.31 -2.73
CA GLY A 304 -20.99 4.87 -3.63
C GLY A 304 -21.36 6.24 -4.22
N ASP A 305 -22.51 6.80 -3.87
CA ASP A 305 -22.89 8.14 -4.34
C ASP A 305 -22.24 9.23 -3.49
N THR A 306 -21.36 10.00 -4.11
CA THR A 306 -20.62 11.11 -3.49
C THR A 306 -21.04 12.48 -4.04
N ASN A 307 -22.08 12.55 -4.87
CA ASN A 307 -22.50 13.77 -5.55
C ASN A 307 -23.93 14.21 -5.16
N ASN A 308 -24.85 13.24 -4.97
CA ASN A 308 -26.26 13.49 -4.77
C ASN A 308 -26.63 13.50 -3.27
N TYR A 309 -26.08 14.47 -2.52
CA TYR A 309 -26.44 14.72 -1.13
C TYR A 309 -26.77 16.20 -0.90
N ASP A 310 -27.71 16.44 0.01
CA ASP A 310 -28.19 17.78 0.35
C ASP A 310 -28.45 17.90 1.88
N MET A 311 -29.33 18.81 2.29
CA MET A 311 -29.68 19.01 3.70
C MET A 311 -30.58 17.90 4.27
N GLU A 312 -31.26 17.12 3.41
CA GLU A 312 -32.32 16.19 3.82
C GLU A 312 -31.91 14.71 3.59
N ARG A 313 -31.04 14.43 2.61
CA ARG A 313 -30.71 13.08 2.18
C ARG A 313 -29.27 12.91 1.68
N GLY A 314 -28.88 11.66 1.35
CA GLY A 314 -27.59 11.31 0.80
C GLY A 314 -26.48 11.24 1.85
N TYR A 315 -26.81 10.99 3.12
CA TYR A 315 -25.86 10.81 4.20
C TYR A 315 -26.40 9.88 5.30
N THR A 316 -25.49 9.30 6.05
CA THR A 316 -25.78 8.60 7.31
C THR A 316 -25.36 9.47 8.47
N ARG A 317 -26.12 9.46 9.56
CA ARG A 317 -25.86 10.36 10.69
C ARG A 317 -26.06 9.69 12.04
N HIS A 318 -25.52 10.31 13.09
CA HIS A 318 -25.86 10.02 14.47
C HIS A 318 -25.86 11.29 15.32
N THR A 319 -26.61 11.29 16.42
CA THR A 319 -26.63 12.38 17.40
C THR A 319 -25.33 12.35 18.22
N ILE A 320 -24.73 13.52 18.45
CA ILE A 320 -23.56 13.69 19.31
C ILE A 320 -24.03 13.84 20.76
N THR A 321 -23.65 12.90 21.62
CA THR A 321 -23.97 12.90 23.06
C THR A 321 -22.68 12.81 23.89
N GLU A 322 -22.74 13.27 25.14
CA GLU A 322 -21.60 13.18 26.07
C GLU A 322 -21.26 11.73 26.43
N SER A 323 -22.26 10.87 26.52
CA SER A 323 -22.11 9.42 26.78
C SER A 323 -21.45 8.65 25.61
N ARG A 324 -21.41 9.24 24.40
CA ARG A 324 -20.85 8.63 23.18
C ARG A 324 -21.48 7.27 22.84
N GLU A 325 -22.75 7.08 23.19
CA GLU A 325 -23.50 5.85 22.95
C GLU A 325 -23.87 5.66 21.46
N TYR A 326 -24.05 6.78 20.76
CA TYR A 326 -24.41 6.78 19.35
C TYR A 326 -23.17 6.81 18.46
N CYS A 327 -23.21 6.02 17.42
CA CYS A 327 -22.13 5.94 16.45
C CYS A 327 -22.67 5.51 15.07
N ILE A 328 -21.83 5.59 14.06
CA ILE A 328 -22.00 4.86 12.81
C ILE A 328 -21.16 3.60 12.91
N LEU A 329 -21.79 2.42 12.78
CA LEU A 329 -21.13 1.14 12.89
C LEU A 329 -21.24 0.40 11.55
N VAL A 330 -20.09 0.16 10.92
CA VAL A 330 -19.95 -0.62 9.69
C VAL A 330 -19.39 -1.99 10.04
N LYS A 331 -20.03 -3.05 9.52
CA LYS A 331 -19.52 -4.41 9.54
C LYS A 331 -19.10 -4.79 8.13
N LEU A 332 -17.89 -5.30 7.97
CA LEU A 332 -17.40 -5.86 6.72
C LEU A 332 -17.93 -7.28 6.52
N GLY A 333 -17.98 -7.77 5.28
CA GLY A 333 -18.51 -9.11 5.01
C GLY A 333 -17.67 -10.24 5.62
N THR A 334 -16.38 -10.01 5.83
CA THR A 334 -15.44 -10.92 6.49
C THR A 334 -14.30 -10.14 7.13
N GLN A 335 -13.36 -10.84 7.76
CA GLN A 335 -12.14 -10.22 8.31
C GLN A 335 -11.21 -9.82 7.16
N TYR A 336 -10.93 -8.51 7.05
CA TYR A 336 -10.00 -7.95 6.08
C TYR A 336 -8.82 -7.30 6.78
N ILE A 337 -7.65 -7.33 6.13
CA ILE A 337 -6.51 -6.50 6.52
C ILE A 337 -6.73 -5.13 5.87
N ILE A 338 -6.76 -4.07 6.69
CA ILE A 338 -7.02 -2.70 6.27
C ILE A 338 -5.96 -1.79 6.88
N ASN A 339 -5.50 -0.80 6.12
CA ASN A 339 -4.59 0.25 6.54
C ASN A 339 -4.97 1.64 6.04
N HIS A 340 -6.06 1.75 5.27
CA HIS A 340 -6.52 3.01 4.69
C HIS A 340 -8.04 3.08 4.69
N ILE A 341 -8.58 4.20 5.19
CA ILE A 341 -10.00 4.53 5.14
C ILE A 341 -10.14 5.87 4.45
N LYS A 342 -11.10 5.96 3.53
CA LYS A 342 -11.50 7.19 2.87
C LYS A 342 -12.95 7.45 3.20
N MET A 343 -13.28 8.66 3.61
CA MET A 343 -14.66 9.03 3.95
C MET A 343 -14.95 10.48 3.60
N LEU A 344 -16.21 10.77 3.29
CA LEU A 344 -16.70 12.10 2.98
C LEU A 344 -17.63 12.59 4.08
N LEU A 345 -17.18 13.58 4.83
CA LEU A 345 -18.00 14.33 5.76
C LEU A 345 -18.92 15.28 4.97
N TRP A 346 -20.15 15.47 5.45
CA TRP A 346 -21.08 16.38 4.80
C TRP A 346 -20.55 17.83 4.81
N ASP A 347 -20.48 18.50 3.66
CA ASP A 347 -19.74 19.73 3.45
C ASP A 347 -20.43 20.79 2.57
N LYS A 348 -21.79 20.75 2.48
CA LYS A 348 -22.53 21.75 1.70
C LYS A 348 -22.54 23.14 2.32
N ASP A 349 -22.11 23.29 3.58
CA ASP A 349 -21.81 24.56 4.23
C ASP A 349 -20.40 24.54 4.85
N MET A 350 -20.05 25.56 5.64
CA MET A 350 -18.71 25.70 6.26
C MET A 350 -18.57 24.98 7.60
N ARG A 351 -19.49 24.06 7.95
CA ARG A 351 -19.38 23.29 9.19
C ARG A 351 -18.17 22.37 9.19
N SER A 352 -17.66 22.13 10.40
CA SER A 352 -16.56 21.22 10.65
C SER A 352 -16.93 20.23 11.74
N TYR A 353 -16.28 19.07 11.71
CA TYR A 353 -16.54 17.96 12.62
C TYR A 353 -15.28 17.53 13.34
N SER A 354 -15.46 17.07 14.59
CA SER A 354 -14.43 16.31 15.30
C SER A 354 -14.92 14.89 15.52
N TYR A 355 -14.04 13.90 15.41
CA TYR A 355 -14.42 12.49 15.48
C TYR A 355 -13.23 11.60 15.85
N TYR A 356 -13.52 10.32 16.11
CA TYR A 356 -12.52 9.26 16.16
C TYR A 356 -13.04 7.99 15.50
N LEU A 357 -12.11 7.12 15.10
CA LEU A 357 -12.39 5.79 14.55
C LEU A 357 -11.82 4.71 15.46
N GLU A 358 -12.62 3.69 15.69
CA GLU A 358 -12.23 2.48 16.39
C GLU A 358 -12.56 1.25 15.56
N VAL A 359 -11.70 0.25 15.64
CA VAL A 359 -11.83 -1.00 14.90
C VAL A 359 -11.88 -2.19 15.84
N SER A 360 -12.57 -3.25 15.42
CA SER A 360 -12.74 -4.46 16.23
C SER A 360 -12.98 -5.69 15.35
N ILE A 361 -12.72 -6.87 15.89
CA ILE A 361 -13.08 -8.16 15.28
C ILE A 361 -14.40 -8.70 15.87
N ASN A 362 -14.73 -8.36 17.13
CA ASN A 362 -15.77 -9.01 17.93
C ASN A 362 -16.79 -8.05 18.58
N GLN A 363 -16.70 -6.75 18.33
CA GLN A 363 -17.50 -5.67 18.96
C GLN A 363 -17.32 -5.52 20.49
N LYS A 364 -16.43 -6.28 21.12
CA LYS A 364 -16.16 -6.17 22.57
C LYS A 364 -14.90 -5.37 22.82
N ASN A 365 -13.84 -5.68 22.09
CA ASN A 365 -12.54 -5.03 22.21
C ASN A 365 -12.35 -4.08 21.04
N TRP A 366 -12.23 -2.78 21.35
CA TRP A 366 -12.07 -1.72 20.37
C TRP A 366 -10.68 -1.11 20.45
N VAL A 367 -10.06 -0.91 19.30
CA VAL A 367 -8.77 -0.24 19.17
C VAL A 367 -8.98 1.06 18.41
N ARG A 368 -8.62 2.18 19.01
CA ARG A 368 -8.67 3.50 18.37
C ARG A 368 -7.52 3.63 17.38
N VAL A 369 -7.85 3.80 16.11
CA VAL A 369 -6.86 3.94 15.02
C VAL A 369 -6.69 5.38 14.57
N ILE A 370 -7.74 6.20 14.70
CA ILE A 370 -7.73 7.63 14.39
C ILE A 370 -8.37 8.40 15.56
N ASP A 371 -7.74 9.49 15.98
CA ASP A 371 -8.29 10.40 16.97
C ASP A 371 -8.14 11.87 16.51
N TYR A 372 -9.22 12.41 15.97
CA TYR A 372 -9.33 13.82 15.56
C TYR A 372 -10.33 14.58 16.43
N THR A 373 -10.47 14.17 17.70
CA THR A 373 -11.41 14.81 18.65
C THR A 373 -11.05 16.26 18.97
N GLN A 374 -9.78 16.65 18.81
CA GLN A 374 -9.27 18.00 19.04
C GLN A 374 -9.08 18.80 17.74
N HIS A 375 -9.52 18.28 16.60
CA HIS A 375 -9.31 18.89 15.29
C HIS A 375 -10.65 19.07 14.56
N PHE A 376 -10.75 20.15 13.77
CA PHE A 376 -11.95 20.47 13.00
C PHE A 376 -11.78 20.03 11.55
N CYS A 377 -12.35 18.90 11.21
CA CYS A 377 -12.25 18.26 9.88
C CYS A 377 -13.45 18.62 9.01
N ARG A 378 -13.26 18.62 7.68
CA ARG A 378 -14.30 18.94 6.70
C ARG A 378 -14.07 18.17 5.39
N SER A 379 -15.17 17.80 4.70
CA SER A 379 -15.12 17.17 3.38
C SER A 379 -14.36 15.84 3.37
N TRP A 380 -13.58 15.54 2.35
CA TRP A 380 -12.87 14.28 2.21
C TRP A 380 -11.78 14.09 3.27
N GLN A 381 -11.78 12.90 3.89
CA GLN A 381 -10.82 12.44 4.86
C GLN A 381 -10.05 11.25 4.29
N TYR A 382 -8.73 11.30 4.32
CA TYR A 382 -7.82 10.23 3.89
C TYR A 382 -7.07 9.75 5.13
N LEU A 383 -7.45 8.60 5.66
CA LEU A 383 -7.00 8.12 6.97
C LEU A 383 -6.10 6.91 6.79
N TYR A 384 -4.88 6.97 7.29
CA TYR A 384 -3.91 5.89 7.24
C TYR A 384 -3.52 5.46 8.64
N PHE A 385 -3.35 4.17 8.83
CA PHE A 385 -2.91 3.56 10.08
C PHE A 385 -2.16 2.25 9.80
N GLU A 386 -1.48 1.71 10.81
CA GLU A 386 -0.80 0.42 10.68
C GLU A 386 -1.78 -0.69 10.27
N PRO A 387 -1.39 -1.58 9.33
CA PRO A 387 -2.25 -2.65 8.86
C PRO A 387 -2.83 -3.47 10.01
N ARG A 388 -4.15 -3.67 10.01
CA ARG A 388 -4.88 -4.42 11.04
C ARG A 388 -5.95 -5.30 10.42
N ILE A 389 -6.24 -6.43 11.07
CA ILE A 389 -7.36 -7.28 10.74
C ILE A 389 -8.61 -6.71 11.39
N ILE A 390 -9.62 -6.44 10.57
CA ILE A 390 -10.82 -5.69 10.95
C ILE A 390 -12.06 -6.41 10.43
N LEU A 391 -13.10 -6.50 11.25
CA LEU A 391 -14.45 -6.91 10.86
C LEU A 391 -15.48 -5.80 11.13
N TYR A 392 -15.25 -4.98 12.18
CA TYR A 392 -16.14 -3.90 12.57
C TYR A 392 -15.38 -2.59 12.65
N ILE A 393 -15.99 -1.53 12.14
CA ILE A 393 -15.45 -0.17 12.18
C ILE A 393 -16.49 0.74 12.79
N ARG A 394 -16.13 1.43 13.86
CA ARG A 394 -16.99 2.38 14.56
C ARG A 394 -16.49 3.79 14.36
N ILE A 395 -17.35 4.65 13.81
CA ILE A 395 -17.11 6.07 13.60
C ILE A 395 -17.93 6.84 14.61
N VAL A 396 -17.28 7.64 15.46
CA VAL A 396 -17.92 8.43 16.52
C VAL A 396 -17.61 9.90 16.33
N GLY A 397 -18.63 10.67 15.93
CA GLY A 397 -18.56 12.13 15.92
C GLY A 397 -18.63 12.67 17.35
N THR A 398 -17.75 13.60 17.69
CA THR A 398 -17.66 14.20 19.01
C THR A 398 -18.01 15.70 19.03
N HIS A 399 -17.91 16.35 17.88
CA HIS A 399 -18.24 17.77 17.73
C HIS A 399 -18.72 18.07 16.31
N ASN A 400 -19.62 19.03 16.19
CA ASN A 400 -20.04 19.70 14.97
C ASN A 400 -20.20 21.18 15.29
N THR A 401 -19.61 22.06 14.51
CA THR A 401 -19.59 23.50 14.75
C THR A 401 -20.95 24.18 14.61
N VAL A 402 -21.95 23.51 14.00
CA VAL A 402 -23.29 24.08 13.73
C VAL A 402 -24.37 23.46 14.63
N ASN A 403 -24.34 22.13 14.83
CA ASN A 403 -25.37 21.42 15.60
C ASN A 403 -24.78 20.19 16.33
N LYS A 404 -25.64 19.39 16.96
CA LYS A 404 -25.23 18.17 17.68
C LYS A 404 -25.45 16.90 16.86
N VAL A 405 -25.19 16.93 15.56
CA VAL A 405 -25.36 15.77 14.68
C VAL A 405 -24.08 15.57 13.84
N PHE A 406 -23.58 14.36 13.81
CA PHE A 406 -22.48 13.97 12.93
C PHE A 406 -23.04 13.40 11.64
N HIS A 407 -22.57 13.86 10.48
CA HIS A 407 -23.06 13.45 9.17
C HIS A 407 -21.91 12.88 8.32
N LEU A 408 -22.11 11.73 7.73
CA LEU A 408 -21.16 11.04 6.88
C LEU A 408 -21.84 10.64 5.57
N VAL A 409 -21.32 11.13 4.45
CA VAL A 409 -21.88 10.92 3.11
C VAL A 409 -21.40 9.60 2.53
N SER A 410 -20.10 9.29 2.59
CA SER A 410 -19.51 8.10 2.02
C SER A 410 -18.42 7.52 2.92
N PHE A 411 -18.26 6.21 2.86
CA PHE A 411 -17.26 5.46 3.61
C PHE A 411 -16.67 4.35 2.74
N GLU A 412 -15.34 4.30 2.67
CA GLU A 412 -14.58 3.33 1.90
C GLU A 412 -13.43 2.80 2.75
N ALA A 413 -13.10 1.49 2.63
CA ALA A 413 -12.03 0.85 3.39
C ALA A 413 -11.13 0.01 2.47
N TYR A 414 -9.82 0.17 2.60
CA TYR A 414 -8.81 -0.40 1.70
C TYR A 414 -7.62 -1.01 2.44
N TYR A 415 -6.98 -1.96 1.79
CA TYR A 415 -5.56 -2.21 1.97
C TYR A 415 -4.80 -1.65 0.77
N THR A 416 -3.82 -0.79 1.02
CA THR A 416 -2.97 -0.22 -0.04
C THR A 416 -1.49 -0.39 0.29
N ASN A 417 -0.68 -0.62 -0.77
CA ASN A 417 0.77 -0.60 -0.67
C ASN A 417 1.34 0.83 -0.73
N HIS A 418 0.52 1.80 -1.20
CA HIS A 418 0.86 3.21 -1.26
C HIS A 418 0.53 3.88 0.07
N THR A 419 1.43 3.74 1.05
CA THR A 419 1.25 4.31 2.38
C THR A 419 1.87 5.69 2.49
N GLU A 420 1.12 6.62 3.12
CA GLU A 420 1.67 7.90 3.55
C GLU A 420 2.50 7.69 4.84
N LYS A 421 3.47 8.56 5.07
CA LYS A 421 4.14 8.58 6.37
C LYS A 421 3.16 9.06 7.43
N ILE A 422 3.02 8.31 8.53
CA ILE A 422 2.10 8.62 9.60
C ILE A 422 2.81 8.73 10.96
N TYR A 423 2.24 9.56 11.82
CA TYR A 423 2.62 9.66 13.22
C TYR A 423 1.35 9.77 14.07
N LYS A 424 1.08 8.77 14.92
CA LYS A 424 -0.12 8.70 15.77
C LYS A 424 -1.45 8.92 15.01
N GLY A 425 -1.57 8.40 13.79
CA GLY A 425 -2.75 8.56 12.95
C GLY A 425 -2.82 9.88 12.15
N PHE A 426 -1.82 10.75 12.27
CA PHE A 426 -1.67 11.95 11.45
C PHE A 426 -0.73 11.70 10.28
N ILE A 427 -1.08 12.20 9.11
CA ILE A 427 -0.22 12.14 7.92
C ILE A 427 0.89 13.20 8.04
N ILE A 428 2.13 12.81 7.70
CA ILE A 428 3.26 13.70 7.45
C ILE A 428 3.38 13.86 5.93
N PRO A 429 2.83 14.92 5.34
CA PRO A 429 2.78 15.05 3.90
C PRO A 429 4.14 15.36 3.30
N THR A 430 4.42 14.77 2.13
CA THR A 430 5.62 15.06 1.32
C THR A 430 5.29 15.93 0.10
N ARG A 431 4.00 16.06 -0.23
CA ARG A 431 3.50 16.86 -1.36
C ARG A 431 2.60 17.96 -0.84
N ASN A 432 2.41 19.01 -1.64
CA ASN A 432 1.48 20.08 -1.30
C ASN A 432 0.07 19.52 -1.05
N ILE A 433 -0.47 19.74 0.15
CA ILE A 433 -1.82 19.33 0.56
C ILE A 433 -2.80 20.53 0.64
N ALA A 434 -2.30 21.75 0.44
CA ALA A 434 -3.12 22.96 0.36
C ALA A 434 -3.72 23.11 -1.05
N THR A 435 -4.46 22.10 -1.51
CA THR A 435 -5.05 22.01 -2.84
C THR A 435 -6.53 21.61 -2.74
N MET A 436 -7.31 21.94 -3.76
CA MET A 436 -8.76 21.65 -3.76
C MET A 436 -9.08 20.17 -3.81
N ASP A 437 -8.28 19.37 -4.49
CA ASP A 437 -8.40 17.91 -4.54
C ASP A 437 -8.13 17.25 -3.17
N ARG A 438 -7.39 17.92 -2.28
CA ARG A 438 -7.20 17.55 -0.87
C ARG A 438 -8.19 18.25 0.07
N SER A 439 -9.26 18.82 -0.48
CA SER A 439 -10.33 19.51 0.25
C SER A 439 -9.88 20.74 1.05
N ALA A 440 -8.76 21.36 0.65
CA ALA A 440 -8.38 22.65 1.20
C ALA A 440 -9.29 23.76 0.66
N THR A 441 -9.62 24.73 1.50
CA THR A 441 -10.50 25.86 1.14
C THR A 441 -10.04 27.16 1.80
N VAL A 442 -10.30 28.27 1.14
CA VAL A 442 -10.10 29.61 1.72
C VAL A 442 -11.39 30.00 2.46
N VAL A 443 -11.29 30.15 3.79
CA VAL A 443 -12.42 30.47 4.69
C VAL A 443 -12.61 31.98 4.82
N GLU A 444 -11.50 32.73 4.92
CA GLU A 444 -11.48 34.20 4.99
C GLU A 444 -10.50 34.75 3.95
N GLY A 445 -10.82 35.95 3.45
CA GLY A 445 -10.07 36.64 2.40
C GLY A 445 -10.92 36.84 1.15
N VAL A 446 -10.57 37.86 0.40
CA VAL A 446 -11.26 38.21 -0.87
C VAL A 446 -10.48 37.59 -2.02
N CYS A 447 -11.02 36.52 -2.60
CA CYS A 447 -10.43 35.90 -3.79
C CYS A 447 -10.78 36.70 -5.06
N ARG A 448 -9.77 37.19 -5.78
CA ARG A 448 -9.92 37.93 -7.06
C ARG A 448 -9.93 37.04 -8.30
N SER A 449 -9.88 35.75 -8.12
CA SER A 449 -10.18 34.69 -9.07
C SER A 449 -10.66 33.48 -8.31
N ARG A 450 -11.45 32.61 -8.93
CA ARG A 450 -11.94 31.40 -8.27
C ARG A 450 -10.76 30.55 -7.75
N ASN A 451 -10.69 30.40 -6.44
CA ASN A 451 -9.65 29.61 -5.75
C ASN A 451 -8.20 30.04 -6.07
N ALA A 452 -7.95 31.32 -6.34
CA ALA A 452 -6.64 31.83 -6.77
C ALA A 452 -5.48 31.30 -5.91
N LEU A 453 -5.62 31.29 -4.57
CA LEU A 453 -4.57 30.89 -3.64
C LEU A 453 -4.19 29.41 -3.71
N LEU A 454 -5.15 28.53 -4.08
CA LEU A 454 -5.04 27.06 -3.99
C LEU A 454 -5.16 26.34 -5.35
N ASN A 455 -5.23 27.09 -6.45
CA ASN A 455 -5.44 26.54 -7.80
C ASN A 455 -4.15 26.06 -8.49
N GLY A 456 -2.97 26.30 -7.89
CA GLY A 456 -1.68 25.94 -8.45
C GLY A 456 -1.13 26.92 -9.51
N ASP A 457 -1.86 27.97 -9.85
CA ASP A 457 -1.43 28.96 -10.84
C ASP A 457 -0.52 30.01 -10.16
N THR A 458 0.72 30.05 -10.59
CA THR A 458 1.75 30.98 -10.10
C THR A 458 2.25 31.95 -11.15
N SER A 459 1.59 32.00 -12.32
CA SER A 459 2.01 32.79 -13.48
C SER A 459 0.95 33.77 -13.99
N ASN A 460 -0.34 33.44 -13.82
CA ASN A 460 -1.43 34.22 -14.37
C ASN A 460 -2.07 35.12 -13.29
N TYR A 461 -1.34 36.14 -12.82
CA TYR A 461 -1.85 37.16 -11.91
C TYR A 461 -1.45 38.57 -12.37
N ASN A 462 -2.31 39.52 -12.07
CA ASN A 462 -2.13 40.91 -12.47
C ASN A 462 -2.74 41.86 -11.40
N TRP A 463 -3.01 43.11 -11.75
CA TRP A 463 -3.60 44.11 -10.85
C TRP A 463 -5.03 43.78 -10.41
N ASP A 464 -5.80 43.06 -11.22
CA ASP A 464 -7.22 42.83 -11.01
C ASP A 464 -7.55 41.40 -10.55
N SER A 465 -6.69 40.42 -10.83
CA SER A 465 -7.01 39.01 -10.65
C SER A 465 -5.80 38.14 -10.34
N GLY A 466 -6.06 36.86 -9.97
CA GLY A 466 -5.03 35.85 -9.71
C GLY A 466 -4.46 35.88 -8.30
N TYR A 467 -5.15 36.51 -7.33
CA TYR A 467 -4.69 36.58 -5.94
C TYR A 467 -5.86 36.55 -4.93
N THR A 468 -5.52 36.31 -3.69
CA THR A 468 -6.40 36.47 -2.52
C THR A 468 -5.86 37.60 -1.65
N CYS A 469 -6.74 38.45 -1.11
CA CYS A 469 -6.33 39.62 -0.35
C CYS A 469 -7.18 39.88 0.89
N HIS A 470 -6.67 40.70 1.80
CA HIS A 470 -7.43 41.25 2.90
C HIS A 470 -6.95 42.68 3.25
N GLN A 471 -7.80 43.47 3.92
CA GLN A 471 -7.46 44.80 4.39
C GLN A 471 -6.46 44.72 5.56
N VAL A 472 -5.36 45.45 5.49
CA VAL A 472 -4.38 45.59 6.58
C VAL A 472 -5.06 46.23 7.80
N GLY A 473 -4.79 45.71 8.99
CA GLY A 473 -5.41 46.17 10.24
C GLY A 473 -6.79 45.55 10.52
N SER A 474 -7.43 44.92 9.55
CA SER A 474 -8.68 44.17 9.75
C SER A 474 -8.75 42.96 8.85
N GLY A 475 -9.05 41.79 9.39
CA GLY A 475 -9.16 40.56 8.63
C GLY A 475 -7.84 39.79 8.48
N SER A 476 -7.94 38.69 7.72
CA SER A 476 -6.83 37.76 7.44
C SER A 476 -7.13 36.97 6.18
N ILE A 477 -6.13 36.27 5.66
CA ILE A 477 -6.34 35.14 4.75
C ILE A 477 -6.33 33.88 5.59
N LEU A 478 -7.44 33.17 5.63
CA LEU A 478 -7.61 31.95 6.40
C LEU A 478 -7.83 30.76 5.49
N ILE A 479 -6.95 29.78 5.58
CA ILE A 479 -7.02 28.51 4.85
C ILE A 479 -7.41 27.43 5.84
N GLN A 480 -8.38 26.57 5.45
CA GLN A 480 -8.73 25.33 6.15
C GLN A 480 -8.34 24.14 5.30
N LEU A 481 -7.56 23.22 5.86
CA LEU A 481 -7.28 21.90 5.30
C LEU A 481 -8.43 20.94 5.60
N GLY A 482 -8.64 19.92 4.78
CA GLY A 482 -9.73 18.96 4.98
C GLY A 482 -9.61 18.15 6.28
N GLN A 483 -8.38 17.87 6.72
CA GLN A 483 -8.04 17.09 7.91
C GLN A 483 -6.72 17.58 8.52
N PRO A 484 -6.37 17.15 9.74
CA PRO A 484 -5.09 17.52 10.34
C PRO A 484 -3.91 16.79 9.68
N TYR A 485 -2.83 17.54 9.46
CA TYR A 485 -1.55 17.05 8.95
C TYR A 485 -0.42 17.53 9.86
N ILE A 486 0.64 16.72 10.00
CA ILE A 486 1.87 17.15 10.69
C ILE A 486 2.71 17.96 9.71
N ILE A 487 2.88 19.24 10.01
CA ILE A 487 3.51 20.23 9.13
C ILE A 487 4.61 20.98 9.88
N ASP A 488 5.70 21.30 9.18
CA ASP A 488 6.85 22.05 9.66
C ASP A 488 7.32 23.14 8.69
N SER A 489 6.66 23.26 7.53
CA SER A 489 7.05 24.20 6.49
C SER A 489 5.88 24.64 5.62
N MET A 490 6.00 25.85 5.05
CA MET A 490 5.04 26.45 4.13
C MET A 490 5.78 27.29 3.11
N ARG A 491 5.16 27.53 1.96
CA ARG A 491 5.64 28.46 0.95
C ARG A 491 4.49 29.28 0.43
N LEU A 492 4.72 30.59 0.28
CA LEU A 492 3.70 31.49 -0.25
C LEU A 492 4.32 32.45 -1.26
N LEU A 493 3.54 32.83 -2.28
CA LEU A 493 3.88 33.85 -3.26
C LEU A 493 3.11 35.12 -2.95
N LEU A 494 3.82 36.15 -2.50
CA LEU A 494 3.27 37.49 -2.38
C LEU A 494 3.17 38.13 -3.76
N TRP A 495 2.12 38.92 -3.97
CA TRP A 495 1.94 39.62 -5.23
C TRP A 495 3.09 40.61 -5.48
N ASP A 496 3.74 40.56 -6.63
CA ASP A 496 5.00 41.25 -6.92
C ASP A 496 5.07 41.87 -8.33
N CYS A 497 3.91 42.24 -8.90
CA CYS A 497 3.88 42.91 -10.21
C CYS A 497 4.49 44.33 -10.20
N ASP A 498 4.75 44.91 -9.02
CA ASP A 498 5.48 46.17 -8.84
C ASP A 498 6.52 46.04 -7.69
N ASP A 499 7.13 47.18 -7.26
CA ASP A 499 8.19 47.18 -6.24
C ASP A 499 7.68 47.19 -4.79
N ARG A 500 6.38 46.98 -4.56
CA ARG A 500 5.82 46.93 -3.19
C ARG A 500 6.39 45.77 -2.39
N SER A 501 6.44 46.01 -1.08
CA SER A 501 6.78 44.97 -0.10
C SER A 501 5.70 44.89 0.98
N TYR A 502 5.70 43.72 1.65
CA TYR A 502 4.71 43.40 2.66
C TYR A 502 5.37 42.98 3.98
N SER A 503 4.72 43.30 5.07
CA SER A 503 5.01 42.66 6.36
C SER A 503 3.83 41.83 6.80
N TYR A 504 4.07 40.71 7.43
CA TYR A 504 3.01 39.77 7.81
C TYR A 504 3.42 38.84 8.96
N ARG A 505 2.45 38.12 9.51
CA ARG A 505 2.67 36.99 10.41
C ARG A 505 1.81 35.80 10.00
N VAL A 506 2.22 34.60 10.40
CA VAL A 506 1.48 33.36 10.12
C VAL A 506 1.23 32.62 11.42
N GLU A 507 -0.02 32.27 11.65
CA GLU A 507 -0.49 31.51 12.79
C GLU A 507 -1.18 30.24 12.33
N VAL A 508 -1.07 29.16 13.12
CA VAL A 508 -1.66 27.85 12.81
C VAL A 508 -2.53 27.34 13.95
N SER A 509 -3.53 26.51 13.61
CA SER A 509 -4.44 25.93 14.61
C SER A 509 -4.97 24.57 14.13
N GLY A 510 -5.30 23.66 15.06
CA GLY A 510 -6.03 22.42 14.78
C GLY A 510 -7.56 22.59 14.91
N ASN A 511 -8.03 23.59 15.66
CA ASN A 511 -9.43 23.67 16.11
C ASN A 511 -10.03 25.09 16.09
N TYR A 512 -9.35 26.03 15.42
CA TYR A 512 -9.78 27.44 15.34
C TYR A 512 -9.83 28.21 16.69
N ARG A 513 -9.55 27.54 17.80
CA ARG A 513 -9.62 28.14 19.16
C ARG A 513 -8.24 28.52 19.70
N SER A 514 -7.27 27.62 19.51
CA SER A 514 -5.89 27.82 19.98
C SER A 514 -4.99 28.07 18.77
N TRP A 515 -4.28 29.19 18.76
CA TRP A 515 -3.42 29.62 17.67
C TRP A 515 -1.95 29.65 18.11
N VAL A 516 -1.08 29.16 17.27
CA VAL A 516 0.38 29.16 17.44
C VAL A 516 1.00 30.03 16.36
N LEU A 517 1.80 31.03 16.76
CA LEU A 517 2.58 31.85 15.85
C LEU A 517 3.77 31.05 15.32
N VAL A 518 3.81 30.80 14.01
CA VAL A 518 4.87 30.02 13.36
C VAL A 518 5.81 30.88 12.51
N ALA A 519 5.40 32.07 12.13
CA ALA A 519 6.27 33.06 11.48
C ALA A 519 5.87 34.47 11.87
N ASP A 520 6.87 35.27 12.26
CA ASP A 520 6.74 36.72 12.48
C ASP A 520 7.67 37.45 11.50
N LYS A 521 7.07 38.08 10.51
CA LYS A 521 7.71 38.94 9.50
C LYS A 521 7.18 40.38 9.58
N THR A 522 6.66 40.81 10.75
CA THR A 522 6.05 42.13 10.95
C THR A 522 7.08 43.26 10.85
N ARG A 523 8.37 42.98 10.99
CA ARG A 523 9.45 43.94 10.88
C ARG A 523 10.31 43.78 9.62
N ASN A 524 9.87 42.95 8.69
CA ASN A 524 10.59 42.62 7.47
C ASN A 524 9.81 43.12 6.26
N ASP A 525 10.54 43.63 5.26
CA ASP A 525 10.01 43.96 3.96
C ASP A 525 10.13 42.71 3.06
N CYS A 526 9.01 42.01 2.87
CA CYS A 526 8.94 40.75 2.13
C CYS A 526 8.34 40.99 0.76
N ARG A 527 8.86 40.29 -0.28
CA ARG A 527 8.39 40.37 -1.65
C ARG A 527 8.49 38.99 -2.32
N SER A 528 7.57 38.70 -3.25
CA SER A 528 7.58 37.48 -4.06
C SER A 528 7.56 36.20 -3.18
N TRP A 529 8.29 35.17 -3.57
CA TRP A 529 8.29 33.89 -2.86
C TRP A 529 8.88 33.97 -1.45
N GLN A 530 8.13 33.44 -0.50
CA GLN A 530 8.50 33.34 0.91
C GLN A 530 8.47 31.87 1.34
N ILE A 531 9.54 31.41 1.98
CA ILE A 531 9.63 30.08 2.59
C ILE A 531 9.62 30.25 4.09
N ILE A 532 8.71 29.55 4.75
CA ILE A 532 8.55 29.52 6.20
C ILE A 532 8.87 28.13 6.69
N ARG A 533 9.80 27.99 7.62
CA ARG A 533 10.15 26.75 8.31
C ARG A 533 10.06 26.98 9.81
N PHE A 534 9.44 26.06 10.52
CA PHE A 534 9.23 26.18 11.97
C PHE A 534 9.42 24.85 12.69
N LYS A 535 9.73 24.94 13.98
CA LYS A 535 9.84 23.82 14.90
C LYS A 535 9.24 24.23 16.24
N PRO A 536 8.56 23.28 16.94
CA PRO A 536 8.28 21.90 16.52
C PRO A 536 7.26 21.83 15.36
N SER A 537 7.13 20.66 14.72
CA SER A 537 6.04 20.39 13.79
C SER A 537 4.70 20.39 14.54
N HIS A 538 3.63 20.84 13.89
CA HIS A 538 2.30 20.91 14.48
C HIS A 538 1.27 20.10 13.68
N ALA A 539 0.24 19.57 14.36
CA ALA A 539 -0.94 19.02 13.71
C ALA A 539 -1.88 20.18 13.33
N ILE A 540 -1.88 20.53 12.03
CA ILE A 540 -2.50 21.75 11.51
C ILE A 540 -3.74 21.42 10.69
N VAL A 541 -4.82 22.18 10.91
CA VAL A 541 -6.02 22.23 10.06
C VAL A 541 -6.21 23.65 9.51
N PHE A 542 -5.90 24.68 10.29
CA PHE A 542 -6.10 26.07 9.91
C PHE A 542 -4.76 26.80 9.83
N ILE A 543 -4.61 27.59 8.77
CA ILE A 543 -3.47 28.49 8.57
C ILE A 543 -4.02 29.89 8.36
N ARG A 544 -3.59 30.84 9.21
CA ARG A 544 -4.00 32.23 9.15
C ARG A 544 -2.81 33.11 8.81
N ILE A 545 -2.90 33.80 7.66
CA ILE A 545 -1.92 34.77 7.19
C ILE A 545 -2.46 36.16 7.44
N ILE A 546 -1.77 36.96 8.26
CA ILE A 546 -2.17 38.29 8.65
C ILE A 546 -1.15 39.28 8.13
N GLY A 547 -1.51 40.03 7.10
CA GLY A 547 -0.74 41.16 6.60
C GLY A 547 -0.78 42.31 7.58
N THR A 548 0.37 42.88 7.93
CA THR A 548 0.50 43.98 8.89
C THR A 548 0.95 45.27 8.23
N HIS A 549 1.56 45.21 7.06
CA HIS A 549 1.98 46.37 6.29
C HIS A 549 2.07 46.08 4.81
N ASN A 550 1.85 47.08 3.97
CA ASN A 550 2.12 47.12 2.54
C ASN A 550 2.62 48.53 2.19
N THR A 551 3.75 48.64 1.52
CA THR A 551 4.39 49.91 1.19
C THR A 551 3.60 50.78 0.20
N ALA A 552 2.66 50.18 -0.57
CA ALA A 552 1.93 50.85 -1.63
C ALA A 552 0.47 51.22 -1.25
N ASN A 553 -0.20 50.41 -0.42
CA ASN A 553 -1.58 50.61 -0.01
C ASN A 553 -1.91 49.83 1.27
N GLU A 554 -3.18 49.82 1.68
CA GLU A 554 -3.63 49.15 2.92
C GLU A 554 -4.20 47.75 2.67
N VAL A 555 -3.77 47.05 1.62
CA VAL A 555 -4.25 45.70 1.27
C VAL A 555 -3.08 44.71 1.19
N PHE A 556 -3.19 43.59 1.87
CA PHE A 556 -2.25 42.49 1.78
C PHE A 556 -2.69 41.52 0.66
N HIS A 557 -1.77 41.15 -0.23
CA HIS A 557 -2.07 40.29 -1.38
C HIS A 557 -1.19 39.04 -1.38
N CYS A 558 -1.80 37.88 -1.57
CA CYS A 558 -1.11 36.59 -1.71
C CYS A 558 -1.64 35.86 -2.95
N VAL A 559 -0.72 35.46 -3.84
CA VAL A 559 -1.03 34.82 -5.12
C VAL A 559 -1.22 33.33 -4.95
N HIS A 560 -0.29 32.68 -4.23
CA HIS A 560 -0.26 31.23 -4.11
C HIS A 560 0.24 30.78 -2.72
N PHE A 561 -0.21 29.61 -2.29
CA PHE A 561 0.16 29.01 -1.00
C PHE A 561 0.38 27.51 -1.16
N GLU A 562 1.46 27.00 -0.54
CA GLU A 562 1.81 25.57 -0.51
C GLU A 562 2.10 25.12 0.93
N CYS A 563 1.72 23.92 1.23
CA CYS A 563 1.95 23.29 2.52
C CYS A 563 2.05 21.75 2.37
N PRO A 564 3.17 21.10 2.74
CA PRO A 564 4.47 21.68 3.05
C PRO A 564 5.11 22.42 1.87
N ALA A 565 6.13 23.24 2.15
CA ALA A 565 6.86 23.97 1.11
C ALA A 565 7.45 23.00 0.07
N GLN A 566 7.18 23.25 -1.22
CA GLN A 566 7.78 22.52 -2.34
C GLN A 566 8.99 23.29 -2.85
N THR A 567 10.19 22.79 -2.61
CA THR A 567 11.45 23.37 -3.11
C THR A 567 12.21 22.31 -3.87
N ASN A 568 12.66 22.63 -5.08
CA ASN A 568 13.44 21.71 -5.90
C ASN A 568 14.88 21.47 -5.38
N ASP A 569 15.29 22.18 -4.31
CA ASP A 569 16.69 22.30 -3.92
C ASP A 569 17.15 21.40 -2.77
N GLU A 570 16.25 20.67 -2.11
CA GLU A 570 16.68 19.61 -1.19
C GLU A 570 15.63 18.49 -1.14
N PRO A 571 16.03 17.22 -1.41
CA PRO A 571 15.21 16.10 -0.96
C PRO A 571 15.11 16.22 0.56
N LEU A 572 13.90 16.13 1.12
CA LEU A 572 13.68 16.02 2.56
C LEU A 572 14.65 14.96 3.09
N GLY A 573 15.70 15.42 3.76
CA GLY A 573 16.73 14.57 4.35
C GLY A 573 16.04 13.53 5.25
N PRO A 574 16.66 12.38 5.50
CA PRO A 574 16.07 11.36 6.36
C PRO A 574 15.67 12.03 7.67
N LEU A 575 14.46 11.71 8.15
CA LEU A 575 13.94 12.13 9.45
C LEU A 575 15.09 12.07 10.46
N LYS A 576 15.49 13.22 11.01
CA LYS A 576 16.65 13.28 11.91
C LYS A 576 16.48 12.22 13.00
N LYS A 577 17.59 11.61 13.42
CA LYS A 577 17.67 10.57 14.45
C LYS A 577 16.73 10.78 15.64
N GLU A 578 16.49 12.03 16.04
CA GLU A 578 15.58 12.41 17.14
C GLU A 578 14.10 12.03 16.91
N VAL A 579 13.62 12.11 15.66
CA VAL A 579 12.25 11.67 15.31
C VAL A 579 12.20 10.15 15.19
N GLN A 580 13.27 9.53 14.68
CA GLN A 580 13.41 8.07 14.64
C GLN A 580 13.54 7.48 16.05
N GLU A 581 14.25 8.12 16.98
CA GLU A 581 14.35 7.72 18.38
C GLU A 581 13.05 7.96 19.14
N CYS A 582 12.28 9.01 18.84
CA CYS A 582 10.92 9.16 19.35
C CYS A 582 9.96 8.09 18.80
N LEU A 583 10.06 7.74 17.52
CA LEU A 583 9.26 6.69 16.89
C LEU A 583 9.57 5.30 17.47
N SER A 584 10.82 5.04 17.88
CA SER A 584 11.23 3.75 18.47
C SER A 584 10.84 3.59 19.94
N ARG A 585 10.52 4.65 20.66
CA ARG A 585 10.17 4.62 22.11
C ARG A 585 8.66 4.52 22.39
N TYR A 586 7.81 4.65 21.38
CA TYR A 586 6.36 4.58 21.56
C TYR A 586 5.76 3.40 20.79
N HIS A 587 5.56 2.28 21.51
CA HIS A 587 4.56 1.30 21.12
C HIS A 587 3.20 1.76 21.69
N PRO A 588 2.21 2.06 20.84
CA PRO A 588 0.84 2.08 21.32
C PRO A 588 0.44 0.65 21.66
N ASP A 589 -0.20 0.45 22.81
CA ASP A 589 -0.79 -0.82 23.22
C ASP A 589 -1.55 -1.44 22.05
N GLY A 590 -1.08 -2.59 21.52
CA GLY A 590 -1.79 -3.36 20.51
C GLY A 590 -1.06 -3.68 19.20
N ILE A 591 0.26 -3.51 19.08
CA ILE A 591 1.04 -4.06 17.97
C ILE A 591 1.59 -5.42 18.39
N CYS A 592 1.12 -6.50 17.74
CA CYS A 592 1.80 -7.80 17.78
C CYS A 592 3.13 -7.70 17.04
N LEU A 593 4.23 -7.53 17.80
CA LEU A 593 5.56 -7.85 17.30
C LEU A 593 5.80 -9.36 17.49
N PRO A 594 6.58 -10.01 16.60
CA PRO A 594 7.03 -11.39 16.83
C PRO A 594 7.74 -11.51 18.17
N LYS A 595 7.44 -12.56 18.93
CA LYS A 595 7.89 -12.82 20.30
C LYS A 595 9.42 -13.04 20.50
N GLU A 596 10.27 -12.64 19.58
CA GLU A 596 11.72 -12.98 19.64
C GLU A 596 12.64 -11.89 20.21
N ILE A 597 12.11 -10.74 20.70
CA ILE A 597 12.95 -9.68 21.29
C ILE A 597 12.49 -9.30 22.72
N ALA A 598 12.14 -10.26 23.53
CA ALA A 598 11.85 -10.00 24.95
C ALA A 598 12.47 -11.07 25.86
N VAL A 599 13.79 -11.28 25.73
CA VAL A 599 14.57 -11.96 26.78
C VAL A 599 15.85 -11.17 26.99
N GLY A 600 15.85 -10.32 28.00
CA GLY A 600 17.07 -9.69 28.51
C GLY A 600 16.88 -8.27 29.01
N ALA A 601 16.30 -8.09 30.19
CA ALA A 601 16.74 -7.16 31.22
C ALA A 601 15.77 -7.19 32.42
N VAL A 602 16.10 -7.99 33.41
CA VAL A 602 15.62 -7.83 34.78
C VAL A 602 16.65 -6.97 35.49
N ASN A 603 16.18 -5.95 36.15
CA ASN A 603 16.52 -5.37 37.44
C ASN A 603 16.69 -3.86 37.52
N THR A 604 15.83 -3.34 38.39
CA THR A 604 16.05 -2.36 39.46
C THR A 604 16.40 -0.92 39.06
N ASP A 605 15.53 0.03 39.33
CA ASP A 605 15.38 0.78 40.57
C ASP A 605 14.27 1.82 40.46
N GLN A 606 13.54 1.94 41.57
CA GLN A 606 12.53 2.96 41.80
C GLN A 606 13.22 4.33 41.98
N GLU A 607 12.89 5.28 41.15
CA GLU A 607 12.91 6.68 41.55
C GLU A 607 11.67 7.43 41.02
N LYS A 608 10.95 7.96 42.01
CA LYS A 608 9.82 8.88 41.83
C LYS A 608 10.32 10.16 41.18
N VAL A 609 9.81 10.48 40.01
CA VAL A 609 9.86 11.85 39.51
C VAL A 609 8.46 12.35 39.29
N ASN A 610 8.15 13.45 39.96
CA ASN A 610 6.89 14.17 39.99
C ASN A 610 6.41 14.55 38.58
N SER A 611 5.10 14.31 38.38
CA SER A 611 4.32 14.86 37.28
C SER A 611 4.13 16.35 37.47
N THR A 612 4.74 17.16 36.62
CA THR A 612 4.19 18.48 36.26
C THR A 612 4.81 18.89 34.91
N ASP A 613 3.93 19.36 34.02
CA ASP A 613 4.21 20.17 32.85
C ASP A 613 4.72 19.48 31.57
N ILE A 614 3.77 18.88 30.83
CA ILE A 614 3.80 18.92 29.36
C ILE A 614 2.40 19.36 28.89
N TYR A 615 2.25 20.63 28.60
CA TYR A 615 1.10 21.20 27.90
C TYR A 615 1.10 20.75 26.45
N TRP A 616 0.06 20.05 26.06
CA TRP A 616 -0.27 19.73 24.68
C TRP A 616 -1.31 20.75 24.18
N LEU A 617 -0.94 21.56 23.24
CA LEU A 617 -1.87 22.25 22.33
C LEU A 617 -1.92 21.53 21.00
#